data_11bbc574c4fbfd29c572f5bdd5b95d13
#
_entry.id   11bbc574c4fbfd29c572f5bdd5b95d13
#
_cell.length_a   1.000
_cell.length_b   1.000
_cell.length_c   1.000
_cell.angle_alpha   90.00
_cell.angle_beta   90.00
_cell.angle_gamma   90.00
#
_symmetry.space_group_name_H-M   'P 1'
#
loop_
_entity.id
_entity.type
_entity.pdbx_description
1 polymer ?
#
loop_
_entity_poly.entity_id
_entity_poly.type
_entity_poly.pdbx_seq_one_letter_code
_entity_poly.pdbx_strand_id
1 'polypeptide(L)'
;MKQTPVDYQTTKKVIESYGLNDFGKATIREVVAISQQLEKETGAEFIHMEMGVPGLKPAQAGVDAEIKALQNGIAAIYPNINGMLQLKEEASRFIKAFINTDIAAEHCVPVTGSMQGTYASFLTCGQCDLKKDTILFIDPGFPVQKQQIVVMGYKYETFDVYEHRGEKLQPVLEKYLSKGNIAAMVYSNPNNPAWFCLTDSELKIIGETATRYDTIVIEDLAYFAMDFRKDLGKPFQPPYQSSVSHYTDYYILQISASKAFSYAGQRIGITAISDKLYDRTYEGLTMRYGGGSFGTVYIHRVLYALSSGTSHSAQYALAAMFKAASDGAYDFIKEVKEYGRRAAKLKQIFLKYGFKIVYDKDLDNPVADGFYFTIAYPGKTGGELMEELMYYGISSISLSTTGSRQQGIRACTSFIKSNQYDLLNERLAVFEKNNP
;
A
#
# COMPACT_ATOMS: atom_id res chain seq x y z
N MET A 1 -36.38 -13.55 13.48
CA MET A 1 -35.34 -12.98 12.61
C MET A 1 -34.63 -11.86 13.38
N LYS A 2 -33.31 -11.74 13.24
CA LYS A 2 -32.61 -10.58 13.79
C LYS A 2 -33.17 -9.30 13.13
N GLN A 3 -33.47 -8.29 13.91
CA GLN A 3 -33.85 -6.99 13.37
C GLN A 3 -32.52 -6.25 13.07
N THR A 4 -32.23 -5.99 11.80
CA THR A 4 -31.00 -5.36 11.32
C THR A 4 -31.30 -4.03 10.64
N PRO A 5 -30.36 -3.05 10.68
CA PRO A 5 -30.54 -1.73 10.04
C PRO A 5 -30.74 -1.80 8.51
N VAL A 6 -30.12 -2.79 7.85
CA VAL A 6 -30.35 -3.11 6.44
C VAL A 6 -31.32 -4.29 6.39
N ASP A 7 -32.26 -4.31 5.44
CA ASP A 7 -33.23 -5.40 5.33
C ASP A 7 -32.56 -6.77 5.24
N TYR A 8 -32.87 -7.63 6.19
CA TYR A 8 -32.18 -8.92 6.35
C TYR A 8 -32.35 -9.82 5.12
N GLN A 9 -33.56 -9.92 4.57
CA GLN A 9 -33.86 -10.83 3.47
C GLN A 9 -33.18 -10.35 2.17
N THR A 10 -33.24 -9.06 1.90
CA THR A 10 -32.56 -8.44 0.76
C THR A 10 -31.06 -8.61 0.86
N THR A 11 -30.46 -8.34 2.04
CA THR A 11 -29.02 -8.51 2.25
C THR A 11 -28.58 -9.94 1.99
N LYS A 12 -29.28 -10.93 2.56
CA LYS A 12 -29.00 -12.34 2.35
C LYS A 12 -29.06 -12.72 0.87
N LYS A 13 -30.15 -12.35 0.19
CA LYS A 13 -30.34 -12.64 -1.23
C LYS A 13 -29.25 -12.03 -2.11
N VAL A 14 -28.86 -10.79 -1.85
CA VAL A 14 -27.80 -10.11 -2.61
C VAL A 14 -26.46 -10.83 -2.39
N ILE A 15 -26.07 -11.12 -1.15
CA ILE A 15 -24.82 -11.85 -0.86
C ILE A 15 -24.81 -13.21 -1.57
N GLU A 16 -25.87 -14.00 -1.46
CA GLU A 16 -25.99 -15.30 -2.10
C GLU A 16 -25.90 -15.22 -3.64
N SER A 17 -26.40 -14.14 -4.25
CA SER A 17 -26.39 -13.94 -5.71
C SER A 17 -24.98 -13.81 -6.32
N TYR A 18 -23.99 -13.44 -5.51
CA TYR A 18 -22.60 -13.36 -5.95
C TYR A 18 -21.89 -14.72 -5.95
N GLY A 19 -22.54 -15.78 -5.41
CA GLY A 19 -22.00 -17.15 -5.46
C GLY A 19 -20.68 -17.35 -4.72
N LEU A 20 -20.38 -16.51 -3.74
CA LEU A 20 -19.15 -16.61 -2.95
C LEU A 20 -19.27 -17.78 -1.96
N ASN A 21 -18.42 -18.81 -2.11
CA ASN A 21 -18.38 -19.95 -1.18
C ASN A 21 -17.88 -19.54 0.22
N ASP A 22 -17.11 -18.46 0.30
CA ASP A 22 -16.53 -17.91 1.53
C ASP A 22 -16.47 -16.39 1.35
N PHE A 23 -17.36 -15.68 2.04
CA PHE A 23 -17.41 -14.22 1.97
C PHE A 23 -16.12 -13.55 2.44
N GLY A 24 -15.38 -14.20 3.33
CA GLY A 24 -14.07 -13.74 3.80
C GLY A 24 -12.97 -13.72 2.72
N LYS A 25 -13.21 -14.34 1.56
CA LYS A 25 -12.32 -14.31 0.39
C LYS A 25 -12.73 -13.32 -0.68
N ALA A 26 -13.85 -12.62 -0.48
CA ALA A 26 -14.31 -11.60 -1.42
C ALA A 26 -13.23 -10.55 -1.66
N THR A 27 -13.03 -10.22 -2.92
CA THR A 27 -12.13 -9.13 -3.31
C THR A 27 -12.71 -7.77 -2.92
N ILE A 28 -11.86 -6.77 -2.79
CA ILE A 28 -12.32 -5.38 -2.53
C ILE A 28 -13.38 -4.95 -3.54
N ARG A 29 -13.27 -5.36 -4.81
CA ARG A 29 -14.23 -4.99 -5.87
C ARG A 29 -15.58 -5.67 -5.71
N GLU A 30 -15.59 -6.92 -5.32
CA GLU A 30 -16.84 -7.64 -5.02
C GLU A 30 -17.57 -7.01 -3.82
N VAL A 31 -16.83 -6.70 -2.75
CA VAL A 31 -17.41 -6.03 -1.57
C VAL A 31 -18.02 -4.68 -1.94
N VAL A 32 -17.31 -3.87 -2.74
CA VAL A 32 -17.85 -2.59 -3.26
C VAL A 32 -19.11 -2.81 -4.06
N ALA A 33 -19.14 -3.80 -4.97
CA ALA A 33 -20.30 -4.08 -5.80
C ALA A 33 -21.51 -4.51 -4.97
N ILE A 34 -21.30 -5.40 -3.98
CA ILE A 34 -22.34 -5.87 -3.06
C ILE A 34 -22.91 -4.71 -2.23
N SER A 35 -22.05 -3.89 -1.63
CA SER A 35 -22.49 -2.75 -0.80
C SER A 35 -23.29 -1.73 -1.63
N GLN A 36 -22.84 -1.39 -2.83
CA GLN A 36 -23.55 -0.48 -3.73
C GLN A 36 -24.89 -1.05 -4.20
N GLN A 37 -24.98 -2.36 -4.45
CA GLN A 37 -26.24 -3.00 -4.78
C GLN A 37 -27.21 -2.95 -3.61
N LEU A 38 -26.73 -3.21 -2.38
CA LEU A 38 -27.56 -3.12 -1.17
C LEU A 38 -28.05 -1.70 -0.92
N GLU A 39 -27.21 -0.67 -1.09
CA GLU A 39 -27.65 0.73 -1.02
C GLU A 39 -28.79 1.03 -2.01
N LYS A 40 -28.63 0.56 -3.24
CA LYS A 40 -29.64 0.76 -4.30
C LYS A 40 -30.97 0.06 -4.00
N GLU A 41 -30.92 -1.19 -3.51
CA GLU A 41 -32.14 -2.00 -3.29
C GLU A 41 -32.85 -1.67 -1.99
N THR A 42 -32.12 -1.26 -0.94
CA THR A 42 -32.71 -1.00 0.38
C THR A 42 -32.84 0.47 0.74
N GLY A 43 -32.14 1.36 0.04
CA GLY A 43 -32.05 2.78 0.39
C GLY A 43 -31.22 3.05 1.64
N ALA A 44 -30.57 2.04 2.23
CA ALA A 44 -29.73 2.19 3.42
C ALA A 44 -28.38 2.83 3.05
N GLU A 45 -27.93 3.83 3.80
CA GLU A 45 -26.59 4.38 3.69
C GLU A 45 -25.57 3.37 4.22
N PHE A 46 -24.47 3.11 3.50
CA PHE A 46 -23.36 2.28 3.96
C PHE A 46 -22.19 3.10 4.50
N ILE A 47 -21.51 2.52 5.49
CA ILE A 47 -20.24 3.02 6.01
C ILE A 47 -19.13 2.21 5.34
N HIS A 48 -18.53 2.81 4.31
CA HIS A 48 -17.57 2.16 3.41
C HIS A 48 -16.16 2.15 4.01
N MET A 49 -15.74 0.99 4.57
CA MET A 49 -14.41 0.78 5.14
C MET A 49 -13.57 -0.24 4.34
N GLU A 50 -14.05 -0.74 3.22
CA GLU A 50 -13.39 -1.76 2.40
C GLU A 50 -12.28 -1.18 1.52
N MET A 51 -12.45 0.03 1.01
CA MET A 51 -11.57 0.60 0.00
C MET A 51 -10.73 1.76 0.53
N GLY A 52 -9.41 1.64 0.35
CA GLY A 52 -8.45 2.68 0.72
C GLY A 52 -8.39 3.84 -0.28
N VAL A 53 -9.48 4.59 -0.41
CA VAL A 53 -9.53 5.79 -1.25
C VAL A 53 -9.16 7.02 -0.42
N PRO A 54 -8.32 7.96 -0.91
CA PRO A 54 -8.08 9.23 -0.23
C PRO A 54 -9.39 10.01 -0.04
N GLY A 55 -9.64 10.47 1.18
CA GLY A 55 -10.82 11.26 1.52
C GLY A 55 -10.55 12.76 1.68
N LEU A 56 -9.32 13.19 1.39
CA LEU A 56 -8.87 14.58 1.45
C LEU A 56 -8.75 15.15 0.04
N LYS A 57 -8.71 16.50 -0.05
CA LYS A 57 -8.48 17.19 -1.32
C LYS A 57 -7.07 16.88 -1.84
N PRO A 58 -6.88 16.84 -3.17
CA PRO A 58 -5.55 16.69 -3.75
C PRO A 58 -4.67 17.94 -3.44
N ALA A 59 -3.36 17.72 -3.41
CA ALA A 59 -2.40 18.80 -3.23
C ALA A 59 -2.53 19.84 -4.36
N GLN A 60 -2.85 21.07 -4.01
CA GLN A 60 -3.18 22.15 -4.97
C GLN A 60 -2.02 22.41 -5.94
N ALA A 61 -0.79 22.40 -5.46
CA ALA A 61 0.40 22.58 -6.31
C ALA A 61 0.46 21.60 -7.49
N GLY A 62 0.04 20.34 -7.25
CA GLY A 62 -0.05 19.33 -8.32
C GLY A 62 -1.17 19.62 -9.29
N VAL A 63 -2.36 19.98 -8.80
CA VAL A 63 -3.51 20.33 -9.64
C VAL A 63 -3.19 21.48 -10.57
N ASP A 64 -2.61 22.54 -10.04
CA ASP A 64 -2.27 23.75 -10.80
C ASP A 64 -1.22 23.47 -11.89
N ALA A 65 -0.20 22.68 -11.54
CA ALA A 65 0.85 22.27 -12.48
C ALA A 65 0.29 21.39 -13.63
N GLU A 66 -0.61 20.47 -13.32
CA GLU A 66 -1.25 19.62 -14.33
C GLU A 66 -2.15 20.41 -15.27
N ILE A 67 -2.99 21.32 -14.73
CA ILE A 67 -3.83 22.22 -15.54
C ILE A 67 -2.97 23.05 -16.49
N LYS A 68 -1.89 23.64 -15.99
CA LYS A 68 -0.96 24.43 -16.79
C LYS A 68 -0.31 23.62 -17.90
N ALA A 69 0.12 22.39 -17.60
CA ALA A 69 0.70 21.50 -18.59
C ALA A 69 -0.30 21.14 -19.69
N LEU A 70 -1.55 20.83 -19.34
CA LEU A 70 -2.62 20.55 -20.29
C LEU A 70 -2.94 21.76 -21.16
N GLN A 71 -3.03 22.96 -20.60
CA GLN A 71 -3.22 24.20 -21.35
C GLN A 71 -2.09 24.49 -22.33
N ASN A 72 -0.87 24.06 -22.01
CA ASN A 72 0.30 24.16 -22.89
C ASN A 72 0.37 23.04 -23.95
N GLY A 73 -0.66 22.20 -24.07
CA GLY A 73 -0.76 21.18 -25.13
C GLY A 73 0.00 19.89 -24.87
N ILE A 74 0.46 19.65 -23.64
CA ILE A 74 1.28 18.48 -23.31
C ILE A 74 0.57 17.14 -23.61
N ALA A 75 -0.77 17.13 -23.64
CA ALA A 75 -1.57 15.94 -23.96
C ALA A 75 -1.31 15.38 -25.38
N ALA A 76 -0.81 16.20 -26.29
CA ALA A 76 -0.49 15.79 -27.67
C ALA A 76 0.92 15.18 -27.81
N ILE A 77 1.72 15.15 -26.76
CA ILE A 77 3.15 14.78 -26.80
C ILE A 77 3.37 13.50 -25.97
N TYR A 78 3.91 12.47 -26.62
CA TYR A 78 4.35 11.27 -25.88
C TYR A 78 5.40 11.63 -24.83
N PRO A 79 5.27 11.16 -23.58
CA PRO A 79 6.35 11.32 -22.60
C PRO A 79 7.58 10.51 -22.98
N ASN A 80 8.75 10.96 -22.57
CA ASN A 80 9.93 10.11 -22.60
C ASN A 80 9.70 8.88 -21.73
N ILE A 81 10.07 7.70 -22.20
CA ILE A 81 9.94 6.45 -21.46
C ILE A 81 10.70 6.48 -20.12
N ASN A 82 11.84 7.17 -20.08
CA ASN A 82 12.61 7.37 -18.86
C ASN A 82 11.95 8.34 -17.90
N GLY A 83 10.87 9.02 -18.31
CA GLY A 83 10.23 10.07 -17.55
C GLY A 83 10.79 11.47 -17.82
N MET A 84 10.05 12.48 -17.34
CA MET A 84 10.41 13.88 -17.41
C MET A 84 11.58 14.19 -16.46
N LEU A 85 12.64 14.85 -16.97
CA LEU A 85 13.84 15.15 -16.18
C LEU A 85 13.53 15.87 -14.88
N GLN A 86 12.70 16.91 -14.93
CA GLN A 86 12.31 17.67 -13.74
C GLN A 86 11.66 16.79 -12.66
N LEU A 87 10.79 15.83 -13.05
CA LEU A 87 10.19 14.91 -12.07
C LEU A 87 11.24 14.01 -11.43
N LYS A 88 12.18 13.50 -12.22
CA LYS A 88 13.26 12.63 -11.74
C LYS A 88 14.18 13.36 -10.75
N GLU A 89 14.55 14.60 -11.07
CA GLU A 89 15.35 15.46 -10.18
C GLU A 89 14.63 15.76 -8.86
N GLU A 90 13.34 16.14 -8.94
CA GLU A 90 12.55 16.41 -7.73
C GLU A 90 12.22 15.12 -6.94
N ALA A 91 12.12 13.97 -7.59
CA ALA A 91 11.97 12.69 -6.91
C ALA A 91 13.23 12.30 -6.13
N SER A 92 14.42 12.42 -6.75
CA SER A 92 15.71 12.22 -6.07
C SER A 92 15.85 13.16 -4.87
N ARG A 93 15.53 14.45 -5.06
CA ARG A 93 15.55 15.46 -4.00
C ARG A 93 14.56 15.16 -2.88
N PHE A 94 13.35 14.71 -3.20
CA PHE A 94 12.32 14.32 -2.23
C PHE A 94 12.76 13.11 -1.39
N ILE A 95 13.37 12.11 -2.02
CA ILE A 95 13.93 10.95 -1.32
C ILE A 95 15.03 11.41 -0.36
N LYS A 96 15.95 12.27 -0.81
CA LYS A 96 16.97 12.85 0.07
C LYS A 96 16.35 13.65 1.22
N ALA A 97 15.32 14.45 0.94
CA ALA A 97 14.70 15.33 1.93
C ALA A 97 13.99 14.57 3.06
N PHE A 98 13.37 13.41 2.76
CA PHE A 98 12.49 12.74 3.72
C PHE A 98 12.94 11.31 4.13
N ILE A 99 13.87 10.68 3.39
CA ILE A 99 14.47 9.38 3.74
C ILE A 99 15.95 9.56 4.12
N ASN A 100 16.60 10.64 3.69
CA ASN A 100 18.05 10.89 3.78
C ASN A 100 18.89 9.87 2.98
N THR A 101 18.37 9.43 1.84
CA THR A 101 19.07 8.51 0.93
C THR A 101 19.41 9.25 -0.36
N ASP A 102 20.62 9.02 -0.88
CA ASP A 102 21.05 9.52 -2.19
C ASP A 102 20.72 8.48 -3.26
N ILE A 103 20.00 8.89 -4.29
CA ILE A 103 19.69 8.10 -5.49
C ILE A 103 19.82 9.03 -6.68
N ALA A 104 20.53 8.60 -7.74
CA ALA A 104 20.65 9.38 -8.95
C ALA A 104 19.27 9.66 -9.58
N ALA A 105 19.09 10.86 -10.12
CA ALA A 105 17.81 11.26 -10.73
C ALA A 105 17.37 10.31 -11.86
N GLU A 106 18.34 9.80 -12.64
CA GLU A 106 18.13 8.83 -13.70
C GLU A 106 17.48 7.54 -13.22
N HIS A 107 17.65 7.17 -11.96
CA HIS A 107 17.16 5.94 -11.34
C HIS A 107 15.78 6.11 -10.69
N CYS A 108 15.24 7.33 -10.69
CA CYS A 108 13.87 7.66 -10.28
C CYS A 108 12.94 7.58 -11.49
N VAL A 109 12.19 6.50 -11.63
CA VAL A 109 11.40 6.19 -12.83
C VAL A 109 9.92 6.42 -12.58
N PRO A 110 9.23 7.30 -13.34
CA PRO A 110 7.80 7.49 -13.25
C PRO A 110 7.03 6.23 -13.67
N VAL A 111 5.98 5.90 -12.91
CA VAL A 111 5.12 4.74 -13.14
C VAL A 111 3.65 5.11 -13.00
N THR A 112 2.76 4.37 -13.67
CA THR A 112 1.31 4.54 -13.61
C THR A 112 0.75 4.04 -12.28
N GLY A 113 1.06 4.81 -11.22
CA GLY A 113 0.89 4.42 -9.83
C GLY A 113 1.84 3.29 -9.42
N SER A 114 2.08 3.12 -8.11
CA SER A 114 2.94 2.04 -7.59
C SER A 114 2.47 0.64 -7.99
N MET A 115 1.22 0.47 -8.43
CA MET A 115 0.72 -0.78 -9.00
C MET A 115 1.48 -1.22 -10.25
N GLN A 116 1.75 -0.32 -11.18
CA GLN A 116 2.60 -0.63 -12.33
C GLN A 116 4.05 -0.83 -11.88
N GLY A 117 4.51 0.00 -10.94
CA GLY A 117 5.86 -0.12 -10.38
C GLY A 117 6.12 -1.47 -9.74
N THR A 118 5.21 -1.98 -8.90
CA THR A 118 5.35 -3.31 -8.29
C THR A 118 5.27 -4.43 -9.33
N TYR A 119 4.35 -4.35 -10.29
CA TYR A 119 4.25 -5.33 -11.37
C TYR A 119 5.56 -5.42 -12.17
N ALA A 120 6.07 -4.27 -12.62
CA ALA A 120 7.32 -4.21 -13.36
C ALA A 120 8.52 -4.70 -12.52
N SER A 121 8.56 -4.37 -11.23
CA SER A 121 9.60 -4.82 -10.32
C SER A 121 9.58 -6.33 -10.14
N PHE A 122 8.41 -6.92 -9.86
CA PHE A 122 8.28 -8.37 -9.73
C PHE A 122 8.68 -9.09 -11.02
N LEU A 123 8.19 -8.60 -12.17
CA LEU A 123 8.52 -9.19 -13.46
C LEU A 123 10.02 -9.14 -13.75
N THR A 124 10.68 -8.01 -13.49
CA THR A 124 12.12 -7.87 -13.73
C THR A 124 12.93 -8.71 -12.75
N CYS A 125 12.61 -8.64 -11.44
CA CYS A 125 13.32 -9.41 -10.41
C CYS A 125 13.23 -10.93 -10.65
N GLY A 126 12.04 -11.44 -11.01
CA GLY A 126 11.85 -12.87 -11.28
C GLY A 126 12.54 -13.38 -12.55
N GLN A 127 13.15 -12.48 -13.34
CA GLN A 127 13.92 -12.82 -14.55
C GLN A 127 15.43 -12.63 -14.38
N CYS A 128 15.90 -12.11 -13.24
CA CYS A 128 17.31 -11.84 -13.01
C CYS A 128 18.16 -13.11 -12.95
N ASP A 129 17.72 -14.08 -12.16
CA ASP A 129 18.39 -15.37 -11.95
C ASP A 129 17.42 -16.52 -12.24
N LEU A 130 17.82 -17.41 -13.14
CA LEU A 130 16.98 -18.56 -13.55
C LEU A 130 16.65 -19.53 -12.41
N LYS A 131 17.40 -19.48 -11.31
CA LYS A 131 17.16 -20.30 -10.11
C LYS A 131 16.21 -19.63 -9.12
N LYS A 132 15.95 -18.33 -9.28
CA LYS A 132 15.15 -17.50 -8.35
C LYS A 132 13.83 -17.10 -9.01
N ASP A 133 12.79 -17.90 -8.83
CA ASP A 133 11.47 -17.72 -9.45
C ASP A 133 10.37 -17.32 -8.46
N THR A 134 10.75 -17.07 -7.23
CA THR A 134 9.80 -16.87 -6.11
C THR A 134 9.95 -15.49 -5.50
N ILE A 135 8.82 -14.84 -5.21
CA ILE A 135 8.78 -13.57 -4.45
C ILE A 135 8.35 -13.86 -3.02
N LEU A 136 9.08 -13.36 -2.03
CA LEU A 136 8.76 -13.49 -0.62
C LEU A 136 7.96 -12.28 -0.14
N PHE A 137 6.77 -12.50 0.37
CA PHE A 137 5.94 -11.47 1.00
C PHE A 137 6.12 -11.48 2.51
N ILE A 138 6.54 -10.35 3.07
CA ILE A 138 6.50 -10.09 4.51
C ILE A 138 5.12 -9.53 4.83
N ASP A 139 4.21 -10.46 5.13
CA ASP A 139 2.79 -10.16 5.36
C ASP A 139 2.52 -9.66 6.81
N PRO A 140 1.34 -9.09 7.07
CA PRO A 140 0.25 -8.86 6.12
C PRO A 140 0.61 -7.78 5.09
N GLY A 141 0.00 -7.84 3.91
CA GLY A 141 0.33 -6.94 2.80
C GLY A 141 -0.86 -6.63 1.88
N PHE A 142 -0.60 -5.84 0.85
CA PHE A 142 -1.63 -5.47 -0.12
C PHE A 142 -1.99 -6.67 -1.01
N PRO A 143 -3.26 -7.15 -1.00
CA PRO A 143 -3.65 -8.41 -1.66
C PRO A 143 -3.35 -8.46 -3.16
N VAL A 144 -3.48 -7.30 -3.84
CA VAL A 144 -3.34 -7.23 -5.29
C VAL A 144 -1.90 -7.49 -5.76
N GLN A 145 -0.89 -7.30 -4.91
CA GLN A 145 0.49 -7.64 -5.24
C GLN A 145 0.66 -9.16 -5.44
N LYS A 146 0.00 -9.98 -4.61
CA LYS A 146 -0.01 -11.44 -4.80
C LYS A 146 -0.76 -11.84 -6.08
N GLN A 147 -1.86 -11.15 -6.39
CA GLN A 147 -2.56 -11.36 -7.65
C GLN A 147 -1.67 -11.03 -8.85
N GLN A 148 -0.80 -10.00 -8.77
CA GLN A 148 0.18 -9.72 -9.81
C GLN A 148 1.13 -10.89 -10.04
N ILE A 149 1.61 -11.54 -8.98
CA ILE A 149 2.48 -12.72 -9.07
C ILE A 149 1.76 -13.88 -9.78
N VAL A 150 0.50 -14.13 -9.41
CA VAL A 150 -0.31 -15.18 -10.05
C VAL A 150 -0.53 -14.88 -11.54
N VAL A 151 -0.84 -13.64 -11.91
CA VAL A 151 -1.01 -13.21 -13.31
C VAL A 151 0.27 -13.40 -14.12
N MET A 152 1.44 -13.19 -13.51
CA MET A 152 2.74 -13.41 -14.15
C MET A 152 3.16 -14.88 -14.24
N GLY A 153 2.46 -15.79 -13.56
CA GLY A 153 2.83 -17.21 -13.48
C GLY A 153 4.04 -17.47 -12.58
N TYR A 154 4.40 -16.55 -11.71
CA TYR A 154 5.47 -16.71 -10.74
C TYR A 154 4.97 -17.36 -9.45
N LYS A 155 5.91 -17.84 -8.65
CA LYS A 155 5.65 -18.36 -7.31
C LYS A 155 5.79 -17.26 -6.28
N TYR A 156 5.10 -17.43 -5.16
CA TYR A 156 5.36 -16.63 -3.97
C TYR A 156 5.34 -17.48 -2.72
N GLU A 157 6.10 -17.03 -1.73
CA GLU A 157 6.05 -17.50 -0.36
C GLU A 157 5.71 -16.34 0.56
N THR A 158 5.20 -16.64 1.75
CA THR A 158 4.71 -15.61 2.67
C THR A 158 4.84 -16.03 4.12
N PHE A 159 5.04 -15.08 5.00
CA PHE A 159 4.89 -15.24 6.45
C PHE A 159 4.30 -13.97 7.06
N ASP A 160 3.49 -14.13 8.11
CA ASP A 160 2.99 -13.00 8.90
C ASP A 160 4.10 -12.55 9.86
N VAL A 161 4.55 -11.29 9.72
CA VAL A 161 5.67 -10.74 10.47
C VAL A 161 5.31 -10.40 11.91
N TYR A 162 4.04 -10.29 12.25
CA TYR A 162 3.60 -9.72 13.54
C TYR A 162 4.16 -10.46 14.75
N GLU A 163 4.23 -11.79 14.68
CA GLU A 163 4.81 -12.61 15.75
C GLU A 163 6.34 -12.74 15.68
N HIS A 164 6.92 -12.20 14.61
CA HIS A 164 8.34 -12.30 14.30
C HIS A 164 9.04 -10.93 14.29
N ARG A 165 8.50 -9.96 15.03
CA ARG A 165 9.05 -8.61 15.13
C ARG A 165 10.37 -8.59 15.91
N GLY A 166 11.18 -7.56 15.66
CA GLY A 166 12.50 -7.37 16.28
C GLY A 166 13.49 -8.45 15.83
N GLU A 167 14.30 -8.95 16.78
CA GLU A 167 15.34 -9.97 16.51
C GLU A 167 14.79 -11.31 16.01
N LYS A 168 13.52 -11.62 16.29
CA LYS A 168 12.86 -12.83 15.79
C LYS A 168 12.70 -12.85 14.26
N LEU A 169 12.85 -11.70 13.61
CA LEU A 169 12.72 -11.58 12.18
C LEU A 169 13.85 -12.28 11.43
N GLN A 170 15.08 -12.19 11.95
CA GLN A 170 16.27 -12.74 11.28
C GLN A 170 16.16 -14.25 11.00
N PRO A 171 15.90 -15.14 11.98
CA PRO A 171 15.83 -16.58 11.71
C PRO A 171 14.69 -16.95 10.75
N VAL A 172 13.61 -16.18 10.69
CA VAL A 172 12.53 -16.40 9.74
C VAL A 172 12.98 -16.05 8.32
N LEU A 173 13.62 -14.90 8.13
CA LEU A 173 14.17 -14.53 6.81
C LEU A 173 15.21 -15.56 6.34
N GLU A 174 16.13 -15.97 7.20
CA GLU A 174 17.14 -16.98 6.86
C GLU A 174 16.51 -18.32 6.44
N LYS A 175 15.44 -18.76 7.10
CA LYS A 175 14.70 -19.97 6.73
C LYS A 175 14.17 -19.91 5.29
N TYR A 176 13.70 -18.74 4.84
CA TYR A 176 13.19 -18.59 3.47
C TYR A 176 14.32 -18.38 2.45
N LEU A 177 15.25 -17.48 2.74
CA LEU A 177 16.28 -17.07 1.79
C LEU A 177 17.35 -18.16 1.56
N SER A 178 17.66 -18.98 2.56
CA SER A 178 18.60 -20.11 2.43
C SER A 178 18.17 -21.18 1.43
N LYS A 179 16.89 -21.18 1.01
CA LYS A 179 16.42 -22.07 -0.07
C LYS A 179 17.03 -21.72 -1.44
N GLY A 180 17.53 -20.51 -1.62
CA GLY A 180 18.18 -20.03 -2.83
C GLY A 180 17.24 -19.76 -4.02
N ASN A 181 15.91 -19.76 -3.82
CA ASN A 181 14.91 -19.56 -4.87
C ASN A 181 14.21 -18.18 -4.82
N ILE A 182 14.52 -17.36 -3.82
CA ILE A 182 13.87 -16.06 -3.64
C ILE A 182 14.57 -14.98 -4.48
N ALA A 183 13.86 -14.44 -5.48
CA ALA A 183 14.34 -13.36 -6.35
C ALA A 183 14.26 -12.00 -5.67
N ALA A 184 13.14 -11.74 -5.00
CA ALA A 184 12.92 -10.51 -4.26
C ALA A 184 12.02 -10.74 -3.05
N MET A 185 12.11 -9.84 -2.08
CA MET A 185 11.14 -9.74 -0.98
C MET A 185 10.42 -8.40 -1.01
N VAL A 186 9.18 -8.36 -0.51
CA VAL A 186 8.35 -7.16 -0.51
C VAL A 186 7.61 -6.98 0.81
N TYR A 187 7.49 -5.74 1.25
CA TYR A 187 6.68 -5.29 2.39
C TYR A 187 6.25 -3.84 2.21
N SER A 188 5.27 -3.38 2.98
CA SER A 188 4.87 -1.96 3.06
C SER A 188 5.22 -1.34 4.41
N ASN A 189 5.65 -0.06 4.40
CA ASN A 189 6.06 0.66 5.61
C ASN A 189 5.65 2.14 5.55
N PRO A 190 4.66 2.64 6.35
CA PRO A 190 3.78 1.89 7.25
C PRO A 190 3.00 0.76 6.59
N ASN A 191 2.63 -0.26 7.38
CA ASN A 191 2.02 -1.48 6.86
C ASN A 191 0.54 -1.29 6.49
N ASN A 192 0.13 -1.87 5.39
CA ASN A 192 -1.27 -2.11 5.03
C ASN A 192 -1.56 -3.61 5.15
N PRO A 193 -2.43 -4.07 6.05
CA PRO A 193 -3.50 -3.34 6.76
C PRO A 193 -3.19 -2.96 8.22
N ALA A 194 -2.12 -3.47 8.78
CA ALA A 194 -1.89 -3.51 10.23
C ALA A 194 -1.49 -2.15 10.84
N TRP A 195 -0.92 -1.27 10.02
CA TRP A 195 -0.41 0.05 10.40
C TRP A 195 0.79 0.05 11.36
N PHE A 196 1.43 -1.09 11.58
CA PHE A 196 2.73 -1.08 12.25
C PHE A 196 3.81 -0.49 11.32
N CYS A 197 4.88 0.01 11.91
CA CYS A 197 6.07 0.49 11.21
C CYS A 197 7.26 -0.41 11.56
N LEU A 198 8.01 -0.84 10.55
CA LEU A 198 9.27 -1.54 10.77
C LEU A 198 10.30 -0.54 11.32
N THR A 199 11.01 -0.97 12.35
CA THR A 199 12.07 -0.18 12.99
C THR A 199 13.35 -0.21 12.17
N ASP A 200 14.27 0.74 12.43
CA ASP A 200 15.59 0.75 11.77
C ASP A 200 16.36 -0.56 12.02
N SER A 201 16.24 -1.16 13.21
CA SER A 201 16.86 -2.46 13.52
C SER A 201 16.25 -3.61 12.70
N GLU A 202 14.95 -3.63 12.50
CA GLU A 202 14.28 -4.63 11.64
C GLU A 202 14.63 -4.43 10.17
N LEU A 203 14.65 -3.18 9.69
CA LEU A 203 15.07 -2.84 8.33
C LEU A 203 16.55 -3.21 8.08
N LYS A 204 17.40 -3.06 9.09
CA LYS A 204 18.79 -3.54 9.06
C LYS A 204 18.84 -5.05 8.90
N ILE A 205 18.09 -5.80 9.71
CA ILE A 205 17.99 -7.26 9.57
C ILE A 205 17.53 -7.65 8.15
N ILE A 206 16.50 -6.98 7.62
CA ILE A 206 16.02 -7.21 6.25
C ILE A 206 17.12 -6.96 5.22
N GLY A 207 17.74 -5.79 5.26
CA GLY A 207 18.72 -5.36 4.27
C GLY A 207 20.01 -6.22 4.29
N GLU A 208 20.57 -6.47 5.49
CA GLU A 208 21.78 -7.29 5.64
C GLU A 208 21.52 -8.75 5.25
N THR A 209 20.37 -9.32 5.63
CA THR A 209 20.01 -10.69 5.25
C THR A 209 19.77 -10.79 3.74
N ALA A 210 19.05 -9.84 3.16
CA ALA A 210 18.84 -9.77 1.71
C ALA A 210 20.16 -9.72 0.93
N THR A 211 21.10 -8.88 1.38
CA THR A 211 22.44 -8.76 0.77
C THR A 211 23.20 -10.08 0.83
N ARG A 212 23.17 -10.78 1.97
CA ARG A 212 23.84 -12.06 2.16
C ARG A 212 23.35 -13.15 1.21
N TYR A 213 22.05 -13.14 0.90
CA TYR A 213 21.42 -14.14 0.02
C TYR A 213 21.18 -13.62 -1.41
N ASP A 214 21.77 -12.48 -1.75
CA ASP A 214 21.60 -11.85 -3.07
C ASP A 214 20.14 -11.74 -3.50
N THR A 215 19.31 -11.15 -2.62
CA THR A 215 17.88 -10.97 -2.81
C THR A 215 17.55 -9.48 -2.88
N ILE A 216 16.74 -9.07 -3.86
CA ILE A 216 16.34 -7.67 -4.02
C ILE A 216 15.23 -7.34 -3.01
N VAL A 217 15.29 -6.17 -2.38
CA VAL A 217 14.24 -5.70 -1.46
C VAL A 217 13.35 -4.67 -2.14
N ILE A 218 12.05 -4.91 -2.15
CA ILE A 218 11.04 -3.97 -2.66
C ILE A 218 10.30 -3.39 -1.46
N GLU A 219 10.53 -2.11 -1.18
CA GLU A 219 9.85 -1.38 -0.11
C GLU A 219 8.69 -0.58 -0.68
N ASP A 220 7.45 -0.96 -0.34
CA ASP A 220 6.24 -0.27 -0.75
C ASP A 220 5.92 0.88 0.22
N LEU A 221 6.25 2.09 -0.19
CA LEU A 221 6.04 3.34 0.53
C LEU A 221 4.75 4.05 0.10
N ALA A 222 3.69 3.30 -0.19
CA ALA A 222 2.40 3.88 -0.58
C ALA A 222 1.83 4.82 0.50
N TYR A 223 2.18 4.61 1.78
CA TYR A 223 1.79 5.44 2.93
C TYR A 223 2.97 6.25 3.46
N PHE A 224 3.73 6.82 2.54
CA PHE A 224 4.96 7.54 2.80
C PHE A 224 4.82 8.55 3.94
N ALA A 225 5.73 8.46 4.92
CA ALA A 225 5.84 9.33 6.10
C ALA A 225 4.57 9.40 6.99
N MET A 226 3.68 8.39 6.94
CA MET A 226 2.45 8.38 7.75
C MET A 226 2.59 7.65 9.09
N ASP A 227 3.77 7.59 9.68
CA ASP A 227 3.95 7.28 11.10
C ASP A 227 3.73 8.57 11.90
N PHE A 228 2.48 8.85 12.24
CA PHE A 228 2.08 10.11 12.91
C PHE A 228 2.57 10.24 14.36
N ARG A 229 3.28 9.25 14.89
CA ARG A 229 3.99 9.35 16.17
C ARG A 229 5.26 10.18 16.06
N LYS A 230 5.77 10.37 14.83
CA LYS A 230 6.98 11.11 14.49
C LYS A 230 6.63 12.38 13.68
N ASP A 231 7.46 13.40 13.77
CA ASP A 231 7.34 14.59 12.92
C ASP A 231 8.20 14.40 11.65
N LEU A 232 7.63 13.70 10.67
CA LEU A 232 8.29 13.35 9.41
C LEU A 232 8.07 14.40 8.30
N GLY A 233 7.42 15.53 8.61
CA GLY A 233 7.04 16.54 7.62
C GLY A 233 8.13 17.58 7.30
N LYS A 234 9.29 17.54 7.97
CA LYS A 234 10.35 18.53 7.80
C LYS A 234 11.41 18.05 6.80
N PRO A 235 11.52 18.68 5.62
CA PRO A 235 12.51 18.27 4.64
C PRO A 235 13.94 18.52 5.14
N PHE A 236 14.84 17.59 4.85
CA PHE A 236 16.28 17.62 5.18
C PHE A 236 16.59 17.72 6.69
N GLN A 237 15.63 17.33 7.53
CA GLN A 237 15.78 17.35 8.98
C GLN A 237 15.27 16.04 9.59
N PRO A 238 15.98 15.46 10.57
CA PRO A 238 15.49 14.30 11.29
C PRO A 238 14.25 14.67 12.15
N PRO A 239 13.38 13.70 12.47
CA PRO A 239 13.49 12.30 12.04
C PRO A 239 13.10 12.12 10.57
N TYR A 240 13.73 11.12 9.93
CA TYR A 240 13.40 10.72 8.56
C TYR A 240 12.48 9.49 8.55
N GLN A 241 11.80 9.25 7.42
CA GLN A 241 11.14 7.97 7.16
C GLN A 241 12.18 6.86 7.18
N SER A 242 12.00 5.89 8.09
CA SER A 242 12.86 4.70 8.12
C SER A 242 12.74 3.89 6.82
N SER A 243 13.85 3.46 6.25
CA SER A 243 13.90 2.76 4.98
C SER A 243 15.05 1.74 4.94
N VAL A 244 14.83 0.65 4.20
CA VAL A 244 15.85 -0.37 3.95
C VAL A 244 17.04 0.15 3.14
N SER A 245 16.87 1.28 2.46
CA SER A 245 17.90 1.92 1.64
C SER A 245 19.22 2.26 2.40
N HIS A 246 19.14 2.31 3.74
CA HIS A 246 20.31 2.53 4.59
C HIS A 246 21.10 1.24 4.89
N TYR A 247 20.58 0.05 4.51
CA TYR A 247 21.10 -1.24 5.00
C TYR A 247 21.41 -2.26 3.89
N THR A 248 21.08 -1.93 2.64
CA THR A 248 21.44 -2.75 1.47
C THR A 248 21.59 -1.87 0.24
N ASP A 249 22.40 -2.33 -0.71
CA ASP A 249 22.57 -1.70 -2.02
C ASP A 249 21.60 -2.21 -3.10
N TYR A 250 20.77 -3.22 -2.78
CA TYR A 250 19.89 -3.89 -3.74
C TYR A 250 18.43 -3.70 -3.35
N TYR A 251 17.92 -2.48 -3.53
CA TYR A 251 16.54 -2.13 -3.17
C TYR A 251 15.82 -1.35 -4.26
N ILE A 252 14.50 -1.41 -4.17
CA ILE A 252 13.55 -0.64 -4.98
C ILE A 252 12.56 0.02 -4.03
N LEU A 253 12.42 1.35 -4.08
CA LEU A 253 11.42 2.10 -3.35
C LEU A 253 10.22 2.39 -4.26
N GLN A 254 9.01 2.05 -3.82
CA GLN A 254 7.77 2.37 -4.52
C GLN A 254 7.07 3.54 -3.85
N ILE A 255 7.21 4.75 -4.39
CA ILE A 255 6.65 5.98 -3.83
C ILE A 255 5.40 6.37 -4.62
N SER A 256 4.25 6.46 -3.94
CA SER A 256 2.97 6.75 -4.56
C SER A 256 2.46 8.15 -4.24
N ALA A 257 1.97 8.88 -5.24
CA ALA A 257 1.22 10.11 -5.02
C ALA A 257 -0.18 9.87 -4.44
N SER A 258 -0.67 8.63 -4.47
CA SER A 258 -2.08 8.30 -4.18
C SER A 258 -2.52 8.68 -2.78
N LYS A 259 -1.65 8.52 -1.75
CA LYS A 259 -2.04 8.72 -0.35
C LYS A 259 -1.46 10.00 0.24
N ALA A 260 -0.15 10.20 0.14
CA ALA A 260 0.51 11.37 0.71
C ALA A 260 0.03 12.69 0.11
N PHE A 261 -0.32 12.69 -1.17
CA PHE A 261 -0.78 13.89 -1.89
C PHE A 261 -2.26 13.83 -2.32
N SER A 262 -2.99 12.79 -1.90
CA SER A 262 -4.40 12.56 -2.31
C SER A 262 -4.61 12.58 -3.84
N TYR A 263 -3.65 12.05 -4.60
CA TYR A 263 -3.61 12.12 -6.07
C TYR A 263 -3.85 10.76 -6.75
N ALA A 264 -4.70 9.94 -6.14
CA ALA A 264 -4.94 8.55 -6.57
C ALA A 264 -5.56 8.43 -7.97
N GLY A 265 -6.39 9.40 -8.37
CA GLY A 265 -7.10 9.39 -9.67
C GLY A 265 -6.16 9.53 -10.86
N GLN A 266 -5.05 10.23 -10.72
CA GLN A 266 -4.11 10.52 -11.80
C GLN A 266 -3.10 9.41 -12.08
N ARG A 267 -3.09 8.34 -11.28
CA ARG A 267 -2.28 7.15 -11.50
C ARG A 267 -0.80 7.47 -11.72
N ILE A 268 -0.17 8.16 -10.77
CA ILE A 268 1.24 8.54 -10.82
C ILE A 268 1.98 8.12 -9.56
N GLY A 269 3.21 7.69 -9.72
CA GLY A 269 4.17 7.34 -8.67
C GLY A 269 5.57 7.25 -9.22
N ILE A 270 6.52 6.93 -8.35
CA ILE A 270 7.93 6.73 -8.68
C ILE A 270 8.36 5.34 -8.23
N THR A 271 9.04 4.62 -9.10
CA THR A 271 9.92 3.52 -8.74
C THR A 271 11.35 4.08 -8.67
N ALA A 272 11.92 4.14 -7.48
CA ALA A 272 13.32 4.54 -7.31
C ALA A 272 14.16 3.27 -7.10
N ILE A 273 15.09 3.04 -8.01
CA ILE A 273 15.98 1.87 -8.02
C ILE A 273 17.35 2.33 -7.50
N SER A 274 17.91 1.64 -6.50
CA SER A 274 19.25 1.97 -6.00
C SER A 274 20.29 1.97 -7.11
N ASP A 275 21.29 2.85 -7.02
CA ASP A 275 22.28 3.05 -8.09
C ASP A 275 22.99 1.73 -8.43
N LYS A 276 23.40 0.97 -7.42
CA LYS A 276 24.07 -0.33 -7.66
C LYS A 276 23.16 -1.38 -8.30
N LEU A 277 21.88 -1.44 -7.94
CA LEU A 277 20.95 -2.35 -8.58
C LEU A 277 20.66 -1.92 -10.01
N TYR A 278 20.48 -0.64 -10.25
CA TYR A 278 20.18 -0.10 -11.58
C TYR A 278 21.26 -0.49 -12.60
N ASP A 279 22.52 -0.36 -12.22
CA ASP A 279 23.67 -0.65 -13.09
C ASP A 279 24.03 -2.14 -13.15
N ARG A 280 23.50 -2.95 -12.25
CA ARG A 280 23.83 -4.37 -12.18
C ARG A 280 23.29 -5.14 -13.37
N THR A 281 24.15 -5.96 -13.99
CA THR A 281 23.76 -6.93 -15.02
C THR A 281 23.46 -8.28 -14.41
N TYR A 282 22.47 -8.97 -14.97
CA TYR A 282 22.08 -10.31 -14.55
C TYR A 282 22.08 -11.26 -15.74
N GLU A 283 22.51 -12.50 -15.53
CA GLU A 283 22.58 -13.52 -16.58
C GLU A 283 21.22 -13.77 -17.22
N GLY A 284 20.17 -13.92 -16.41
CA GLY A 284 18.81 -14.17 -16.91
C GLY A 284 18.27 -13.01 -17.77
N LEU A 285 18.57 -11.75 -17.40
CA LEU A 285 18.20 -10.59 -18.20
C LEU A 285 18.99 -10.54 -19.51
N THR A 286 20.30 -10.83 -19.45
CA THR A 286 21.15 -10.88 -20.64
C THR A 286 20.68 -11.96 -21.64
N MET A 287 20.39 -13.15 -21.16
CA MET A 287 19.87 -14.25 -22.00
C MET A 287 18.53 -13.90 -22.65
N ARG A 288 17.62 -13.25 -21.91
CA ARG A 288 16.28 -12.96 -22.40
C ARG A 288 16.23 -11.75 -23.34
N TYR A 289 17.02 -10.70 -23.09
CA TYR A 289 16.90 -9.40 -23.73
C TYR A 289 18.11 -9.03 -24.60
N GLY A 290 19.13 -9.87 -24.64
CA GLY A 290 20.35 -9.63 -25.43
C GLY A 290 21.33 -8.68 -24.74
N GLY A 291 21.17 -8.41 -23.44
CA GLY A 291 22.02 -7.51 -22.66
C GLY A 291 21.23 -6.40 -21.96
N GLY A 292 21.97 -5.56 -21.23
CA GLY A 292 21.45 -4.43 -20.45
C GLY A 292 21.53 -4.66 -18.95
N SER A 293 21.67 -3.55 -18.20
CA SER A 293 21.57 -3.53 -16.74
C SER A 293 20.13 -3.71 -16.29
N PHE A 294 19.95 -3.97 -15.01
CA PHE A 294 18.62 -4.09 -14.40
C PHE A 294 17.72 -2.88 -14.74
N GLY A 295 18.23 -1.65 -14.53
CA GLY A 295 17.47 -0.43 -14.81
C GLY A 295 17.15 -0.26 -16.29
N THR A 296 18.10 -0.57 -17.18
CA THR A 296 17.86 -0.52 -18.63
C THR A 296 16.77 -1.49 -19.06
N VAL A 297 16.79 -2.73 -18.55
CA VAL A 297 15.74 -3.73 -18.84
C VAL A 297 14.40 -3.31 -18.24
N TYR A 298 14.40 -2.86 -16.98
CA TYR A 298 13.19 -2.37 -16.31
C TYR A 298 12.47 -1.30 -17.15
N ILE A 299 13.21 -0.29 -17.63
CA ILE A 299 12.64 0.83 -18.38
C ILE A 299 12.33 0.44 -19.83
N HIS A 300 13.37 0.02 -20.57
CA HIS A 300 13.28 -0.07 -22.05
C HIS A 300 12.73 -1.42 -22.56
N ARG A 301 12.54 -2.40 -21.68
CA ARG A 301 11.88 -3.67 -22.02
C ARG A 301 10.55 -3.80 -21.31
N VAL A 302 10.55 -3.75 -19.99
CA VAL A 302 9.36 -4.04 -19.18
C VAL A 302 8.36 -2.89 -19.19
N LEU A 303 8.74 -1.68 -18.75
CA LEU A 303 7.82 -0.54 -18.74
C LEU A 303 7.40 -0.13 -20.15
N TYR A 304 8.32 -0.18 -21.12
CA TYR A 304 8.00 0.12 -22.51
C TYR A 304 6.91 -0.81 -23.05
N ALA A 305 7.01 -2.11 -22.77
CA ALA A 305 6.01 -3.08 -23.19
C ALA A 305 4.66 -2.93 -22.46
N LEU A 306 4.68 -2.44 -21.21
CA LEU A 306 3.46 -2.28 -20.40
C LEU A 306 2.63 -1.05 -20.80
N SER A 307 3.27 0.09 -21.08
CA SER A 307 2.53 1.35 -21.28
C SER A 307 3.23 2.37 -22.19
N SER A 308 4.45 2.10 -22.64
CA SER A 308 5.26 3.07 -23.42
C SER A 308 5.45 4.44 -22.74
N GLY A 309 5.36 4.46 -21.40
CA GLY A 309 5.48 5.65 -20.57
C GLY A 309 4.25 5.86 -19.67
N THR A 310 4.33 6.82 -18.77
CA THR A 310 3.23 7.19 -17.89
C THR A 310 2.68 8.57 -18.25
N SER A 311 1.46 8.91 -17.81
CA SER A 311 0.77 10.17 -18.16
C SER A 311 1.67 11.39 -18.04
N HIS A 312 1.81 12.14 -19.15
CA HIS A 312 2.73 13.27 -19.23
C HIS A 312 2.30 14.41 -18.31
N SER A 313 1.00 14.76 -18.29
CA SER A 313 0.47 15.81 -17.43
C SER A 313 0.61 15.47 -15.94
N ALA A 314 0.38 14.21 -15.56
CA ALA A 314 0.52 13.75 -14.19
C ALA A 314 1.98 13.80 -13.69
N GLN A 315 2.98 13.72 -14.60
CA GLN A 315 4.38 13.89 -14.24
C GLN A 315 4.66 15.34 -13.80
N TYR A 316 4.08 16.35 -14.48
CA TYR A 316 4.18 17.75 -14.05
C TYR A 316 3.56 17.97 -12.68
N ALA A 317 2.42 17.33 -12.42
CA ALA A 317 1.77 17.40 -11.12
C ALA A 317 2.67 16.86 -10.00
N LEU A 318 3.22 15.65 -10.19
CA LEU A 318 4.05 15.03 -9.16
C LEU A 318 5.36 15.78 -8.94
N ALA A 319 5.98 16.30 -10.00
CA ALA A 319 7.18 17.15 -9.89
C ALA A 319 6.90 18.41 -9.03
N ALA A 320 5.76 19.07 -9.24
CA ALA A 320 5.38 20.25 -8.46
C ALA A 320 5.10 19.90 -6.99
N MET A 321 4.47 18.76 -6.71
CA MET A 321 4.22 18.29 -5.35
C MET A 321 5.52 17.97 -4.61
N PHE A 322 6.43 17.23 -5.23
CA PHE A 322 7.74 16.92 -4.65
C PHE A 322 8.57 18.18 -4.41
N LYS A 323 8.57 19.09 -5.39
CA LYS A 323 9.24 20.38 -5.23
C LYS A 323 8.69 21.16 -4.05
N ALA A 324 7.37 21.35 -3.98
CA ALA A 324 6.74 22.12 -2.91
C ALA A 324 7.00 21.52 -1.51
N ALA A 325 6.97 20.17 -1.42
CA ALA A 325 7.29 19.47 -0.19
C ALA A 325 8.78 19.62 0.19
N SER A 326 9.70 19.42 -0.75
CA SER A 326 11.15 19.52 -0.51
C SER A 326 11.61 20.97 -0.26
N ASP A 327 10.91 21.97 -0.78
CA ASP A 327 11.16 23.39 -0.47
C ASP A 327 10.60 23.79 0.90
N GLY A 328 9.84 22.91 1.58
CA GLY A 328 9.13 23.23 2.82
C GLY A 328 7.93 24.16 2.62
N ALA A 329 7.52 24.40 1.38
CA ALA A 329 6.35 25.24 1.04
C ALA A 329 5.02 24.48 1.23
N TYR A 330 5.04 23.17 1.29
CA TYR A 330 3.89 22.30 1.49
C TYR A 330 4.18 21.17 2.46
N ASP A 331 3.57 21.23 3.64
CA ASP A 331 3.62 20.15 4.63
C ASP A 331 2.48 19.15 4.34
N PHE A 332 2.78 18.13 3.51
CA PHE A 332 1.81 17.10 3.15
C PHE A 332 1.44 16.20 4.35
N ILE A 333 2.32 16.07 5.35
CA ILE A 333 2.03 15.29 6.57
C ILE A 333 0.96 15.94 7.42
N LYS A 334 0.96 17.28 7.52
CA LYS A 334 -0.06 18.02 8.26
C LYS A 334 -1.47 17.72 7.75
N GLU A 335 -1.63 17.62 6.44
CA GLU A 335 -2.93 17.31 5.83
C GLU A 335 -3.36 15.87 6.14
N VAL A 336 -2.48 14.89 5.93
CA VAL A 336 -2.82 13.47 6.10
C VAL A 336 -2.91 13.02 7.56
N LYS A 337 -2.44 13.82 8.54
CA LYS A 337 -2.69 13.59 9.98
C LYS A 337 -4.18 13.49 10.32
N GLU A 338 -5.06 14.01 9.45
CA GLU A 338 -6.51 13.84 9.59
C GLU A 338 -6.91 12.36 9.61
N TYR A 339 -6.23 11.48 8.86
CA TYR A 339 -6.49 10.03 8.89
C TYR A 339 -6.21 9.43 10.27
N GLY A 340 -5.17 9.90 10.95
CA GLY A 340 -4.87 9.49 12.33
C GLY A 340 -5.98 9.89 13.31
N ARG A 341 -6.49 11.14 13.21
CA ARG A 341 -7.62 11.60 14.05
C ARG A 341 -8.88 10.77 13.84
N ARG A 342 -9.19 10.44 12.57
CA ARG A 342 -10.33 9.56 12.24
C ARG A 342 -10.13 8.16 12.79
N ALA A 343 -8.95 7.58 12.63
CA ALA A 343 -8.62 6.26 13.15
C ALA A 343 -8.83 6.18 14.68
N ALA A 344 -8.27 7.13 15.42
CA ALA A 344 -8.41 7.20 16.86
C ALA A 344 -9.89 7.25 17.29
N LYS A 345 -10.70 8.08 16.62
CA LYS A 345 -12.14 8.20 16.91
C LYS A 345 -12.91 6.93 16.58
N LEU A 346 -12.66 6.33 15.41
CA LEU A 346 -13.33 5.11 14.96
C LEU A 346 -12.95 3.92 15.85
N LYS A 347 -11.69 3.76 16.22
CA LYS A 347 -11.25 2.73 17.20
C LYS A 347 -12.04 2.84 18.50
N GLN A 348 -12.17 4.05 19.06
CA GLN A 348 -12.96 4.27 20.28
C GLN A 348 -14.42 3.81 20.12
N ILE A 349 -15.03 4.09 18.98
CA ILE A 349 -16.42 3.68 18.71
C ILE A 349 -16.51 2.14 18.67
N PHE A 350 -15.67 1.45 17.91
CA PHE A 350 -15.71 0.00 17.83
C PHE A 350 -15.42 -0.68 19.18
N LEU A 351 -14.41 -0.20 19.91
CA LEU A 351 -14.07 -0.74 21.23
C LEU A 351 -15.22 -0.62 22.25
N LYS A 352 -16.02 0.45 22.17
CA LYS A 352 -17.20 0.63 23.03
C LYS A 352 -18.22 -0.50 22.87
N TYR A 353 -18.30 -1.13 21.69
CA TYR A 353 -19.26 -2.19 21.37
C TYR A 353 -18.62 -3.59 21.33
N GLY A 354 -17.61 -3.84 22.14
CA GLY A 354 -17.04 -5.18 22.37
C GLY A 354 -16.03 -5.65 21.30
N PHE A 355 -15.72 -4.85 20.31
CA PHE A 355 -14.65 -5.17 19.35
C PHE A 355 -13.27 -5.08 20.00
N LYS A 356 -12.28 -5.73 19.40
CA LYS A 356 -10.87 -5.70 19.82
C LYS A 356 -10.00 -5.28 18.64
N ILE A 357 -8.92 -4.54 18.91
CA ILE A 357 -7.90 -4.26 17.91
C ILE A 357 -7.07 -5.52 17.70
N VAL A 358 -6.84 -5.94 16.46
CA VAL A 358 -6.09 -7.17 16.13
C VAL A 358 -4.59 -6.90 16.17
N TYR A 359 -4.14 -5.95 15.36
CA TYR A 359 -2.75 -5.48 15.40
C TYR A 359 -2.71 -4.23 16.28
N ASP A 360 -2.49 -4.43 17.57
CA ASP A 360 -2.55 -3.36 18.58
C ASP A 360 -1.19 -2.83 18.98
N LYS A 361 -0.12 -3.59 18.70
CA LYS A 361 1.26 -3.26 19.10
C LYS A 361 2.19 -3.11 17.91
N ASP A 362 3.12 -2.18 18.05
CA ASP A 362 4.29 -1.98 17.25
C ASP A 362 5.52 -2.20 18.13
N LEU A 363 5.97 -3.46 18.23
CA LEU A 363 6.83 -3.97 19.31
C LEU A 363 6.16 -3.74 20.68
N ASP A 364 6.78 -2.95 21.56
CA ASP A 364 6.27 -2.64 22.90
C ASP A 364 5.33 -1.43 22.93
N ASN A 365 5.21 -0.70 21.83
CA ASN A 365 4.39 0.50 21.72
C ASN A 365 3.05 0.22 21.06
N PRO A 366 2.00 1.01 21.30
CA PRO A 366 0.80 0.97 20.51
C PRO A 366 1.10 1.30 19.03
N VAL A 367 0.40 0.64 18.09
CA VAL A 367 0.47 1.05 16.69
C VAL A 367 0.00 2.49 16.51
N ALA A 368 0.58 3.19 15.54
CA ALA A 368 0.11 4.52 15.17
C ALA A 368 -1.35 4.48 14.71
N ASP A 369 -2.07 5.57 14.90
CA ASP A 369 -3.35 5.78 14.22
C ASP A 369 -3.10 6.28 12.80
N GLY A 370 -3.86 5.76 11.82
CA GLY A 370 -3.60 6.13 10.44
C GLY A 370 -4.71 5.79 9.45
N PHE A 371 -4.31 5.40 8.26
CA PHE A 371 -5.24 5.16 7.14
C PHE A 371 -6.10 3.90 7.35
N TYR A 372 -5.58 2.92 8.09
CA TYR A 372 -6.26 1.67 8.45
C TYR A 372 -6.11 1.37 9.92
N PHE A 373 -7.04 0.57 10.42
CA PHE A 373 -6.89 -0.22 11.63
C PHE A 373 -7.56 -1.59 11.44
N THR A 374 -7.29 -2.50 12.37
CA THR A 374 -7.75 -3.88 12.27
C THR A 374 -8.54 -4.24 13.50
N ILE A 375 -9.70 -4.85 13.32
CA ILE A 375 -10.61 -5.20 14.41
C ILE A 375 -11.12 -6.63 14.26
N ALA A 376 -11.42 -7.23 15.40
CA ALA A 376 -12.10 -8.52 15.52
C ALA A 376 -13.24 -8.41 16.52
N TYR A 377 -14.17 -9.37 16.44
CA TYR A 377 -15.22 -9.53 17.43
C TYR A 377 -15.15 -10.94 18.03
N PRO A 378 -15.32 -11.11 19.37
CA PRO A 378 -15.25 -12.41 20.00
C PRO A 378 -16.17 -13.45 19.35
N GLY A 379 -15.66 -14.66 19.15
CA GLY A 379 -16.43 -15.76 18.59
C GLY A 379 -16.69 -15.71 17.09
N LYS A 380 -16.13 -14.74 16.35
CA LYS A 380 -16.28 -14.63 14.89
C LYS A 380 -14.91 -14.69 14.19
N THR A 381 -14.88 -15.43 13.08
CA THR A 381 -13.79 -15.33 12.11
C THR A 381 -13.86 -14.00 11.35
N GLY A 382 -12.78 -13.63 10.66
CA GLY A 382 -12.77 -12.40 9.84
C GLY A 382 -13.85 -12.42 8.73
N GLY A 383 -14.07 -13.58 8.11
CA GLY A 383 -15.09 -13.73 7.08
C GLY A 383 -16.53 -13.60 7.62
N GLU A 384 -16.83 -14.30 8.72
CA GLU A 384 -18.13 -14.20 9.41
C GLU A 384 -18.43 -12.79 9.90
N LEU A 385 -17.42 -12.10 10.47
CA LEU A 385 -17.58 -10.72 10.91
C LEU A 385 -17.84 -9.77 9.74
N MET A 386 -17.11 -9.94 8.65
CA MET A 386 -17.26 -9.14 7.45
C MET A 386 -18.65 -9.30 6.83
N GLU A 387 -19.15 -10.53 6.71
CA GLU A 387 -20.50 -10.82 6.20
C GLU A 387 -21.58 -10.28 7.14
N GLU A 388 -21.45 -10.53 8.44
CA GLU A 388 -22.41 -10.06 9.44
C GLU A 388 -22.53 -8.52 9.41
N LEU A 389 -21.43 -7.79 9.30
CA LEU A 389 -21.44 -6.33 9.25
C LEU A 389 -22.17 -5.75 8.04
N MET A 390 -22.31 -6.51 6.93
CA MET A 390 -23.12 -6.07 5.78
C MET A 390 -24.60 -5.86 6.15
N TYR A 391 -25.15 -6.68 7.05
CA TYR A 391 -26.52 -6.52 7.55
C TYR A 391 -26.71 -5.25 8.39
N TYR A 392 -25.60 -4.67 8.86
CA TYR A 392 -25.59 -3.41 9.60
C TYR A 392 -25.12 -2.23 8.73
N GLY A 393 -24.93 -2.46 7.41
CA GLY A 393 -24.50 -1.44 6.44
C GLY A 393 -23.09 -0.94 6.72
N ILE A 394 -22.20 -1.83 7.11
CA ILE A 394 -20.76 -1.57 7.31
C ILE A 394 -20.00 -2.54 6.42
N SER A 395 -19.23 -2.02 5.46
CA SER A 395 -18.41 -2.82 4.56
C SER A 395 -16.91 -2.74 4.95
N SER A 396 -16.22 -3.85 4.79
CA SER A 396 -14.80 -4.00 5.16
C SER A 396 -14.17 -5.14 4.36
N ILE A 397 -12.90 -5.51 4.61
CA ILE A 397 -12.30 -6.71 4.05
C ILE A 397 -11.73 -7.61 5.15
N SER A 398 -11.79 -8.93 4.94
CA SER A 398 -11.17 -9.88 5.86
C SER A 398 -9.65 -9.76 5.84
N LEU A 399 -9.01 -9.90 7.01
CA LEU A 399 -7.55 -9.93 7.14
C LEU A 399 -6.93 -11.13 6.41
N SER A 400 -7.64 -12.24 6.25
CA SER A 400 -7.15 -13.41 5.53
C SER A 400 -6.74 -13.09 4.09
N THR A 401 -7.43 -12.14 3.42
CA THR A 401 -7.07 -11.72 2.06
C THR A 401 -5.72 -10.98 1.99
N THR A 402 -5.24 -10.45 3.10
CA THR A 402 -3.97 -9.72 3.18
C THR A 402 -2.76 -10.62 3.49
N GLY A 403 -2.99 -11.93 3.70
CA GLY A 403 -1.97 -12.87 4.14
C GLY A 403 -1.76 -12.90 5.66
N SER A 404 -2.57 -12.17 6.40
CA SER A 404 -2.59 -12.22 7.87
C SER A 404 -2.99 -13.61 8.35
N ARG A 405 -2.33 -14.07 9.41
CA ARG A 405 -2.73 -15.25 10.18
C ARG A 405 -3.70 -14.92 11.30
N GLN A 406 -3.92 -13.65 11.57
CA GLN A 406 -4.86 -13.18 12.59
C GLN A 406 -6.28 -13.17 12.05
N GLN A 407 -7.27 -13.46 12.94
CA GLN A 407 -8.69 -13.32 12.60
C GLN A 407 -9.14 -11.88 12.79
N GLY A 408 -9.96 -11.40 11.87
CA GLY A 408 -10.51 -10.05 11.93
C GLY A 408 -10.67 -9.41 10.55
N ILE A 409 -10.95 -8.14 10.56
CA ILE A 409 -11.17 -7.32 9.36
C ILE A 409 -10.27 -6.08 9.36
N ARG A 410 -9.97 -5.58 8.17
CA ARG A 410 -9.35 -4.27 7.95
C ARG A 410 -10.45 -3.22 7.79
N ALA A 411 -10.39 -2.17 8.57
CA ALA A 411 -11.23 -0.99 8.47
C ALA A 411 -10.42 0.20 7.93
N CYS A 412 -10.86 0.79 6.81
CA CYS A 412 -10.29 2.01 6.26
C CYS A 412 -10.95 3.24 6.87
N THR A 413 -10.14 4.22 7.27
CA THR A 413 -10.62 5.45 7.93
C THR A 413 -10.80 6.62 6.98
N SER A 414 -10.17 6.55 5.82
CA SER A 414 -9.92 7.70 4.96
C SER A 414 -11.16 8.35 4.41
N PHE A 415 -12.19 7.57 4.09
CA PHE A 415 -13.41 8.04 3.46
C PHE A 415 -14.52 8.38 4.46
N ILE A 416 -14.37 7.96 5.72
CA ILE A 416 -15.38 8.16 6.76
C ILE A 416 -15.38 9.63 7.22
N LYS A 417 -16.56 10.23 7.16
CA LYS A 417 -16.77 11.62 7.58
C LYS A 417 -17.32 11.66 9.00
N SER A 418 -17.12 12.79 9.69
CA SER A 418 -17.59 12.96 11.08
C SER A 418 -19.10 12.83 11.26
N ASN A 419 -19.90 13.18 10.24
CA ASN A 419 -21.35 13.01 10.26
C ASN A 419 -21.79 11.54 10.22
N GLN A 420 -20.90 10.59 9.90
CA GLN A 420 -21.21 9.16 9.91
C GLN A 420 -20.89 8.48 11.25
N TYR A 421 -20.29 9.20 12.21
CA TYR A 421 -19.93 8.61 13.51
C TYR A 421 -21.16 8.24 14.34
N ASP A 422 -22.22 9.05 14.29
CA ASP A 422 -23.49 8.77 15.00
C ASP A 422 -24.19 7.58 14.36
N LEU A 423 -24.26 7.52 13.04
CA LEU A 423 -24.78 6.37 12.30
C LEU A 423 -24.01 5.07 12.64
N LEU A 424 -22.68 5.13 12.73
CA LEU A 424 -21.85 3.99 13.13
C LEU A 424 -22.17 3.55 14.57
N ASN A 425 -22.31 4.49 15.50
CA ASN A 425 -22.68 4.18 16.89
C ASN A 425 -24.04 3.49 16.97
N GLU A 426 -25.06 4.00 16.28
CA GLU A 426 -26.41 3.40 16.24
C GLU A 426 -26.35 1.96 15.72
N ARG A 427 -25.64 1.72 14.62
CA ARG A 427 -25.53 0.40 13.99
C ARG A 427 -24.79 -0.60 14.84
N LEU A 428 -23.69 -0.17 15.47
CA LEU A 428 -22.92 -1.05 16.35
C LEU A 428 -23.65 -1.35 17.67
N ALA A 429 -24.49 -0.45 18.16
CA ALA A 429 -25.38 -0.74 19.30
C ALA A 429 -26.39 -1.85 18.96
N VAL A 430 -26.95 -1.84 17.75
CA VAL A 430 -27.84 -2.93 17.29
C VAL A 430 -27.05 -4.22 17.05
N PHE A 431 -25.82 -4.11 16.53
CA PHE A 431 -24.93 -5.25 16.33
C PHE A 431 -24.61 -5.96 17.64
N GLU A 432 -24.17 -5.22 18.67
CA GLU A 432 -23.86 -5.75 20.01
C GLU A 432 -25.06 -6.46 20.64
N LYS A 433 -26.26 -5.83 20.57
CA LYS A 433 -27.51 -6.43 21.06
C LYS A 433 -27.85 -7.77 20.39
N ASN A 434 -27.53 -7.91 19.11
CA ASN A 434 -27.81 -9.11 18.34
C ASN A 434 -26.70 -10.17 18.42
N ASN A 435 -25.54 -9.82 18.99
CA ASN A 435 -24.36 -10.69 19.14
C ASN A 435 -23.77 -10.53 20.56
N PRO A 436 -24.52 -10.96 21.60
CA PRO A 436 -24.15 -10.78 23.01
C PRO A 436 -22.87 -11.54 23.40
#